data_e4820596454ef8db2ea5badf1af42b8a
#
_entry.id   e4820596454ef8db2ea5badf1af42b8a
#
_cell.length_a   1.000
_cell.length_b   1.000
_cell.length_c   1.000
_cell.angle_alpha   90.00
_cell.angle_beta   90.00
_cell.angle_gamma   90.00
#
_symmetry.space_group_name_H-M   'P 1'
#
loop_
_entity.id
_entity.type
_entity.pdbx_description
1 polymer ?
#
loop_
_entity_poly.entity_id
_entity_poly.type
_entity_poly.pdbx_seq_one_letter_code
_entity_poly.pdbx_strand_id
1 'polypeptide(L)'
;YKFKTSNCTGTVTFGAAGYVAKDKEMPVTLDIFAAEKDFTGVMKVTLPGENGKGIAYQSAVKCKAGEKEKIVLNVPQLGNPSAICFEIMDSFGVTELSEDVSFSDAKNRNGAFSEQAENLIGVLSGQSKELSYLNSLKIGEESDEESVKVVCYSKNSFPQTEEEFQGLDGMIIDSFDTKSLSGKQKSALKSWLKSGGKLLIAGGGQQIDSFEGLEKTFGIIQEDVVVSELYLADADNTVQELPILM
;
A
#
# COMPACT_ATOMS: atom_id res chain seq x y z
N TYR A 1 -0.43 -8.31 11.55
CA TYR A 1 -0.84 -9.04 12.75
C TYR A 1 -1.72 -10.23 12.39
N LYS A 2 -1.38 -11.43 12.87
CA LYS A 2 -2.19 -12.64 12.68
C LYS A 2 -2.98 -12.91 13.95
N PHE A 3 -4.24 -13.29 13.79
CA PHE A 3 -5.12 -13.60 14.92
C PHE A 3 -5.87 -14.91 14.72
N LYS A 4 -6.34 -15.45 15.83
CA LYS A 4 -7.23 -16.60 15.88
C LYS A 4 -8.20 -16.40 17.03
N THR A 5 -9.49 -16.45 16.73
CA THR A 5 -10.59 -16.44 17.70
C THR A 5 -11.27 -17.82 17.74
N SER A 6 -12.36 -17.94 18.49
CA SER A 6 -13.18 -19.15 18.49
C SER A 6 -13.86 -19.43 17.15
N ASN A 7 -14.18 -18.38 16.37
CA ASN A 7 -15.04 -18.44 15.19
C ASN A 7 -14.29 -18.20 13.88
N CYS A 8 -13.16 -17.49 13.93
CA CYS A 8 -12.42 -17.11 12.73
C CYS A 8 -10.92 -16.99 12.97
N THR A 9 -10.19 -16.99 11.86
CA THR A 9 -8.75 -16.70 11.84
C THR A 9 -8.48 -15.68 10.78
N GLY A 10 -7.39 -14.93 10.89
CA GLY A 10 -7.09 -13.94 9.86
C GLY A 10 -5.81 -13.16 10.10
N THR A 11 -5.67 -12.14 9.27
CA THR A 11 -4.57 -11.17 9.34
C THR A 11 -5.14 -9.77 9.25
N VAL A 12 -4.65 -8.88 10.09
CA VAL A 12 -4.92 -7.46 10.00
C VAL A 12 -3.64 -6.75 9.57
N THR A 13 -3.76 -5.87 8.60
CA THR A 13 -2.65 -5.01 8.13
C THR A 13 -3.08 -3.56 8.25
N PHE A 14 -2.23 -2.75 8.86
CA PHE A 14 -2.44 -1.31 9.02
C PHE A 14 -1.56 -0.57 8.03
N GLY A 15 -2.15 0.41 7.33
CA GLY A 15 -1.45 1.18 6.31
C GLY A 15 -1.07 0.35 5.07
N ALA A 16 -0.22 0.90 4.24
CA ALA A 16 0.30 0.25 3.05
C ALA A 16 1.36 -0.79 3.45
N ALA A 17 0.98 -2.08 3.43
CA ALA A 17 1.83 -3.22 3.81
C ALA A 17 2.54 -3.07 5.18
N GLY A 18 1.91 -2.41 6.14
CA GLY A 18 2.44 -2.20 7.48
C GLY A 18 3.10 -0.83 7.70
N TYR A 19 3.10 0.04 6.70
CA TYR A 19 3.58 1.42 6.82
C TYR A 19 2.41 2.39 6.80
N VAL A 20 2.42 3.33 7.74
CA VAL A 20 1.37 4.32 7.92
C VAL A 20 1.93 5.70 7.56
N ALA A 21 1.33 6.34 6.55
CA ALA A 21 1.73 7.70 6.18
C ALA A 21 1.17 8.70 7.19
N LYS A 22 1.99 9.68 7.57
CA LYS A 22 1.52 10.80 8.41
C LYS A 22 0.51 11.66 7.65
N ASP A 23 -0.47 12.18 8.37
CA ASP A 23 -1.47 13.12 7.86
C ASP A 23 -2.31 12.62 6.66
N LYS A 24 -2.34 11.30 6.44
CA LYS A 24 -3.12 10.66 5.37
C LYS A 24 -4.10 9.63 5.92
N GLU A 25 -4.99 9.19 5.06
CA GLU A 25 -5.85 8.05 5.37
C GLU A 25 -5.02 6.77 5.51
N MET A 26 -5.34 6.01 6.54
CA MET A 26 -4.73 4.72 6.82
C MET A 26 -5.70 3.61 6.43
N PRO A 27 -5.41 2.83 5.39
CA PRO A 27 -6.16 1.61 5.13
C PRO A 27 -5.92 0.58 6.24
N VAL A 28 -6.98 0.05 6.80
CA VAL A 28 -6.93 -1.10 7.70
C VAL A 28 -7.55 -2.27 6.96
N THR A 29 -6.71 -3.23 6.58
CA THR A 29 -7.11 -4.40 5.80
C THR A 29 -7.25 -5.61 6.72
N LEU A 30 -8.45 -6.20 6.72
CA LEU A 30 -8.77 -7.45 7.40
C LEU A 30 -8.93 -8.55 6.36
N ASP A 31 -8.01 -9.53 6.34
CA ASP A 31 -8.18 -10.80 5.66
C ASP A 31 -8.68 -11.82 6.68
N ILE A 32 -9.92 -12.28 6.55
CA ILE A 32 -10.58 -13.17 7.49
C ILE A 32 -10.97 -14.49 6.83
N PHE A 33 -10.88 -15.58 7.57
CA PHE A 33 -11.34 -16.91 7.19
C PHE A 33 -12.24 -17.48 8.28
N ALA A 34 -13.46 -17.84 7.93
CA ALA A 34 -14.43 -18.51 8.80
C ALA A 34 -14.41 -20.01 8.52
N ALA A 35 -13.94 -20.83 9.50
CA ALA A 35 -13.69 -22.25 9.24
C ALA A 35 -14.97 -23.09 9.19
N GLU A 36 -15.81 -23.02 10.22
CA GLU A 36 -16.92 -23.95 10.42
C GLU A 36 -18.31 -23.30 10.29
N LYS A 37 -18.43 -22.05 10.62
CA LYS A 37 -19.70 -21.29 10.64
C LYS A 37 -19.50 -19.94 10.00
N ASP A 38 -20.56 -19.41 9.41
CA ASP A 38 -20.58 -18.03 8.93
C ASP A 38 -20.21 -17.08 10.06
N PHE A 39 -19.32 -16.15 9.77
CA PHE A 39 -19.01 -15.04 10.67
C PHE A 39 -19.69 -13.78 10.18
N THR A 40 -20.47 -13.15 11.05
CA THR A 40 -21.06 -11.84 10.84
C THR A 40 -20.73 -10.97 12.04
N GLY A 41 -20.24 -9.76 11.78
CA GLY A 41 -19.80 -8.88 12.84
C GLY A 41 -19.36 -7.52 12.32
N VAL A 42 -18.50 -6.88 13.09
CA VAL A 42 -17.98 -5.54 12.82
C VAL A 42 -16.47 -5.51 13.11
N MET A 43 -15.71 -4.95 12.18
CA MET A 43 -14.36 -4.47 12.40
C MET A 43 -14.45 -3.02 12.86
N LYS A 44 -13.78 -2.67 13.95
CA LYS A 44 -13.80 -1.35 14.54
C LYS A 44 -12.39 -0.88 14.83
N VAL A 45 -12.09 0.36 14.49
CA VAL A 45 -10.84 1.06 14.81
C VAL A 45 -11.17 2.31 15.59
N THR A 46 -10.63 2.44 16.79
CA THR A 46 -10.84 3.59 17.64
C THR A 46 -9.55 4.41 17.72
N LEU A 47 -9.62 5.66 17.28
CA LEU A 47 -8.56 6.65 17.47
C LEU A 47 -8.70 7.28 18.86
N PRO A 48 -7.62 7.49 19.60
CA PRO A 48 -7.66 8.23 20.84
C PRO A 48 -8.11 9.68 20.57
N GLY A 49 -8.95 10.19 21.41
CA GLY A 49 -9.41 11.58 21.35
C GLY A 49 -9.12 12.33 22.64
N GLU A 50 -9.32 13.63 22.61
CA GLU A 50 -9.19 14.46 23.79
C GLU A 50 -10.19 14.06 24.88
N ASN A 51 -9.78 14.12 26.13
CA ASN A 51 -10.57 13.80 27.31
C ASN A 51 -11.09 12.34 27.35
N GLY A 52 -10.37 11.39 26.73
CA GLY A 52 -10.73 9.98 26.74
C GLY A 52 -11.91 9.60 25.83
N LYS A 53 -12.40 10.53 25.00
CA LYS A 53 -13.44 10.27 24.01
C LYS A 53 -12.75 9.99 22.68
N GLY A 54 -12.66 8.70 22.31
CA GLY A 54 -12.13 8.30 21.01
C GLY A 54 -13.16 8.45 19.88
N ILE A 55 -12.65 8.56 18.65
CA ILE A 55 -13.47 8.48 17.43
C ILE A 55 -13.34 7.06 16.89
N ALA A 56 -14.49 6.39 16.71
CA ALA A 56 -14.52 5.03 16.20
C ALA A 56 -14.97 4.99 14.74
N TYR A 57 -14.21 4.30 13.92
CA TYR A 57 -14.54 3.94 12.53
C TYR A 57 -14.87 2.46 12.49
N GLN A 58 -15.86 2.06 11.71
CA GLN A 58 -16.28 0.67 11.67
C GLN A 58 -16.73 0.24 10.28
N SER A 59 -16.53 -1.04 9.98
CA SER A 59 -17.01 -1.70 8.77
C SER A 59 -17.64 -3.04 9.11
N ALA A 60 -18.73 -3.38 8.39
CA ALA A 60 -19.37 -4.68 8.54
C ALA A 60 -18.45 -5.80 8.00
N VAL A 61 -18.41 -6.90 8.73
CA VAL A 61 -17.68 -8.12 8.36
C VAL A 61 -18.69 -9.23 8.12
N LYS A 62 -18.61 -9.84 6.92
CA LYS A 62 -19.43 -11.01 6.57
C LYS A 62 -18.52 -12.01 5.85
N CYS A 63 -18.31 -13.17 6.45
CA CYS A 63 -17.48 -14.23 5.89
C CYS A 63 -18.25 -15.55 6.01
N LYS A 64 -18.48 -16.23 4.89
CA LYS A 64 -19.17 -17.53 4.89
C LYS A 64 -18.24 -18.64 5.36
N ALA A 65 -18.82 -19.66 5.92
CA ALA A 65 -18.12 -20.86 6.35
C ALA A 65 -17.29 -21.45 5.17
N GLY A 66 -16.02 -21.75 5.42
CA GLY A 66 -15.08 -22.25 4.43
C GLY A 66 -14.54 -21.22 3.45
N GLU A 67 -14.96 -19.96 3.53
CA GLU A 67 -14.54 -18.90 2.63
C GLU A 67 -13.55 -17.93 3.28
N LYS A 68 -12.84 -17.19 2.43
CA LYS A 68 -12.00 -16.05 2.82
C LYS A 68 -12.65 -14.77 2.33
N GLU A 69 -12.59 -13.76 3.15
CA GLU A 69 -13.08 -12.42 2.81
C GLU A 69 -12.00 -11.39 3.14
N LYS A 70 -11.94 -10.33 2.32
CA LYS A 70 -11.08 -9.17 2.54
C LYS A 70 -11.95 -7.94 2.74
N ILE A 71 -11.76 -7.26 3.85
CA ILE A 71 -12.44 -6.01 4.18
C ILE A 71 -11.39 -4.92 4.35
N VAL A 72 -11.64 -3.74 3.75
CA VAL A 72 -10.78 -2.57 3.90
C VAL A 72 -11.60 -1.45 4.54
N LEU A 73 -11.02 -0.80 5.53
CA LEU A 73 -11.57 0.37 6.21
C LEU A 73 -10.54 1.48 6.19
N ASN A 74 -10.84 2.59 5.53
CA ASN A 74 -9.98 3.76 5.60
C ASN A 74 -10.27 4.58 6.85
N VAL A 75 -9.22 4.87 7.59
CA VAL A 75 -9.27 5.60 8.84
C VAL A 75 -8.49 6.90 8.67
N PRO A 76 -9.15 8.07 8.74
CA PRO A 76 -8.46 9.35 8.71
C PRO A 76 -7.49 9.46 9.90
N GLN A 77 -6.25 9.88 9.64
CA GLN A 77 -5.25 10.10 10.70
C GLN A 77 -5.40 11.51 11.28
N LEU A 78 -6.33 11.67 12.18
CA LEU A 78 -6.54 12.96 12.87
C LEU A 78 -5.52 13.09 13.99
N GLY A 79 -4.58 14.05 13.84
CA GLY A 79 -3.62 14.38 14.89
C GLY A 79 -2.50 13.36 15.10
N ASN A 80 -2.21 12.52 14.11
CA ASN A 80 -1.11 11.53 14.13
C ASN A 80 -1.04 10.75 15.45
N PRO A 81 -2.05 9.93 15.76
CA PRO A 81 -2.10 9.21 17.02
C PRO A 81 -0.91 8.25 17.14
N SER A 82 -0.34 8.14 18.31
CA SER A 82 0.75 7.19 18.60
C SER A 82 0.28 5.75 18.73
N ALA A 83 -1.01 5.54 18.95
CA ALA A 83 -1.64 4.23 19.05
C ALA A 83 -3.14 4.30 18.72
N ILE A 84 -3.69 3.16 18.31
CA ILE A 84 -5.13 2.97 18.06
C ILE A 84 -5.57 1.68 18.74
N CYS A 85 -6.88 1.56 19.02
CA CYS A 85 -7.47 0.29 19.43
C CYS A 85 -8.18 -0.35 18.22
N PHE A 86 -7.86 -1.62 17.93
CA PHE A 86 -8.50 -2.42 16.90
C PHE A 86 -9.35 -3.52 17.54
N GLU A 87 -10.59 -3.65 17.12
CA GLU A 87 -11.52 -4.63 17.65
C GLU A 87 -12.25 -5.38 16.52
N ILE A 88 -12.51 -6.67 16.74
CA ILE A 88 -13.48 -7.46 15.98
C ILE A 88 -14.58 -7.87 16.96
N MET A 89 -15.81 -7.54 16.63
CA MET A 89 -17.00 -7.90 17.40
C MET A 89 -17.92 -8.78 16.55
N ASP A 90 -18.60 -9.72 17.19
CA ASP A 90 -19.63 -10.51 16.54
C ASP A 90 -20.94 -9.72 16.35
N SER A 91 -21.95 -10.35 15.75
CA SER A 91 -23.27 -9.75 15.51
C SER A 91 -24.06 -9.46 16.79
N PHE A 92 -23.66 -10.00 17.92
CA PHE A 92 -24.25 -9.75 19.24
C PHE A 92 -23.52 -8.66 20.02
N GLY A 93 -22.46 -8.09 19.45
CA GLY A 93 -21.63 -7.08 20.08
C GLY A 93 -20.59 -7.65 21.06
N VAL A 94 -20.36 -8.96 21.02
CA VAL A 94 -19.30 -9.59 21.83
C VAL A 94 -17.96 -9.37 21.15
N THR A 95 -17.01 -8.86 21.89
CA THR A 95 -15.62 -8.64 21.39
C THR A 95 -14.92 -9.98 21.27
N GLU A 96 -14.62 -10.37 20.03
CA GLU A 96 -13.85 -11.58 19.70
C GLU A 96 -12.33 -11.31 19.72
N LEU A 97 -11.92 -10.10 19.41
CA LEU A 97 -10.54 -9.63 19.40
C LEU A 97 -10.47 -8.17 19.81
N SER A 98 -9.54 -7.79 20.65
CA SER A 98 -9.20 -6.42 20.96
C SER A 98 -7.70 -6.29 21.11
N GLU A 99 -7.09 -5.35 20.35
CA GLU A 99 -5.65 -5.12 20.31
C GLU A 99 -5.34 -3.62 20.28
N ASP A 100 -4.39 -3.21 21.10
CA ASP A 100 -3.80 -1.88 21.02
C ASP A 100 -2.62 -1.91 20.03
N VAL A 101 -2.72 -1.11 18.97
CA VAL A 101 -1.73 -1.02 17.91
C VAL A 101 -0.94 0.26 18.08
N SER A 102 0.36 0.14 18.32
CA SER A 102 1.27 1.28 18.44
C SER A 102 1.94 1.60 17.12
N PHE A 103 2.08 2.89 16.82
CA PHE A 103 2.81 3.42 15.66
C PHE A 103 4.21 3.97 16.01
N SER A 104 4.74 3.66 17.18
CA SER A 104 6.08 4.08 17.56
C SER A 104 7.16 3.13 17.00
N ASP A 105 8.37 3.64 16.79
CA ASP A 105 9.53 2.98 16.18
C ASP A 105 10.03 1.70 16.87
N ALA A 106 9.44 1.31 17.94
CA ALA A 106 9.94 0.19 18.70
C ALA A 106 9.20 -1.09 18.36
N LYS A 107 9.85 -1.98 17.70
CA LYS A 107 9.79 -3.44 17.81
C LYS A 107 8.76 -3.95 18.84
N ASN A 108 7.49 -3.74 18.57
CA ASN A 108 6.45 -4.25 19.45
C ASN A 108 6.38 -5.76 19.29
N ARG A 109 6.62 -6.49 20.37
CA ARG A 109 6.85 -7.93 20.37
C ARG A 109 5.63 -8.77 20.01
N ASN A 110 4.45 -8.17 19.90
CA ASN A 110 3.19 -8.85 19.64
C ASN A 110 2.67 -8.76 18.22
N GLY A 111 3.43 -8.16 17.29
CA GLY A 111 3.14 -8.24 15.86
C GLY A 111 2.08 -7.29 15.31
N ALA A 112 1.38 -6.52 16.12
CA ALA A 112 0.51 -5.43 15.67
C ALA A 112 1.30 -4.13 15.63
N PHE A 113 2.13 -3.97 14.60
CA PHE A 113 3.01 -2.82 14.46
C PHE A 113 2.89 -2.22 13.06
N SER A 114 2.89 -0.90 13.01
CA SER A 114 3.06 -0.12 11.78
C SER A 114 4.08 0.97 12.02
N GLU A 115 5.04 1.08 11.11
CA GLU A 115 6.03 2.15 11.11
C GLU A 115 5.38 3.39 10.47
N GLN A 116 5.51 4.55 11.10
CA GLN A 116 5.10 5.82 10.48
C GLN A 116 6.17 6.29 9.51
N ALA A 117 5.72 6.82 8.39
CA ALA A 117 6.57 7.41 7.36
C ALA A 117 5.97 8.74 6.88
N GLU A 118 6.83 9.64 6.44
CA GLU A 118 6.42 10.93 5.88
C GLU A 118 5.98 10.76 4.44
N ASN A 119 6.77 10.04 3.65
CA ASN A 119 6.46 9.73 2.25
C ASN A 119 6.50 8.23 2.01
N LEU A 120 5.45 7.68 1.42
CA LEU A 120 5.34 6.27 1.06
C LEU A 120 5.30 6.09 -0.45
N ILE A 121 6.27 5.36 -0.98
CA ILE A 121 6.32 4.99 -2.41
C ILE A 121 6.10 3.49 -2.53
N GLY A 122 5.01 3.12 -3.20
CA GLY A 122 4.77 1.72 -3.57
C GLY A 122 5.68 1.31 -4.73
N VAL A 123 6.21 0.10 -4.69
CA VAL A 123 7.03 -0.47 -5.77
C VAL A 123 6.53 -1.85 -6.12
N LEU A 124 6.17 -2.05 -7.38
CA LEU A 124 5.89 -3.35 -7.97
C LEU A 124 6.99 -3.66 -8.98
N SER A 125 7.92 -4.55 -8.61
CA SER A 125 9.06 -4.87 -9.46
C SER A 125 9.45 -6.34 -9.32
N GLY A 126 9.88 -6.93 -10.43
CA GLY A 126 10.54 -8.24 -10.44
C GLY A 126 11.91 -8.20 -9.74
N GLN A 127 12.49 -7.01 -9.59
CA GLN A 127 13.82 -6.75 -9.03
C GLN A 127 13.78 -5.72 -7.90
N SER A 128 12.81 -5.82 -7.01
CA SER A 128 12.55 -4.83 -5.95
C SER A 128 13.76 -4.48 -5.08
N LYS A 129 14.75 -5.37 -4.96
CA LYS A 129 16.00 -5.10 -4.21
C LYS A 129 16.85 -4.01 -4.85
N GLU A 130 16.81 -3.86 -6.17
CA GLU A 130 17.57 -2.85 -6.89
C GLU A 130 17.03 -1.44 -6.62
N LEU A 131 15.76 -1.32 -6.27
CA LEU A 131 15.11 -0.06 -5.92
C LEU A 131 15.21 0.29 -4.42
N SER A 132 15.93 -0.51 -3.63
CA SER A 132 16.10 -0.28 -2.18
C SER A 132 16.82 1.04 -1.85
N TYR A 133 17.61 1.58 -2.78
CA TYR A 133 18.28 2.88 -2.63
C TYR A 133 17.28 4.04 -2.45
N LEU A 134 16.03 3.89 -2.92
CA LEU A 134 14.98 4.89 -2.74
C LEU A 134 14.67 5.16 -1.25
N ASN A 135 14.93 4.19 -0.35
CA ASN A 135 14.79 4.42 1.09
C ASN A 135 15.82 5.39 1.67
N SER A 136 16.88 5.71 0.92
CA SER A 136 17.89 6.70 1.33
C SER A 136 17.61 8.09 0.77
N LEU A 137 16.58 8.21 -0.07
CA LEU A 137 16.18 9.52 -0.61
C LEU A 137 15.53 10.36 0.48
N LYS A 138 15.80 11.64 0.40
CA LYS A 138 15.15 12.67 1.18
C LYS A 138 14.52 13.67 0.23
N ILE A 139 13.35 14.14 0.58
CA ILE A 139 12.58 15.11 -0.22
C ILE A 139 12.47 16.38 0.60
N GLY A 140 12.68 17.53 -0.02
CA GLY A 140 12.61 18.84 0.64
C GLY A 140 13.93 19.60 0.63
N GLU A 141 13.91 20.77 1.26
CA GLU A 141 15.11 21.59 1.47
C GLU A 141 15.86 21.09 2.71
N GLU A 142 17.17 21.39 2.82
CA GLU A 142 18.05 20.89 3.90
C GLU A 142 17.50 21.10 5.34
N SER A 143 16.61 22.07 5.55
CA SER A 143 16.00 22.36 6.86
C SER A 143 14.78 21.48 7.16
N ASP A 144 14.12 20.91 6.14
CA ASP A 144 12.86 20.18 6.25
C ASP A 144 12.88 18.90 5.39
N GLU A 145 13.99 18.16 5.46
CA GLU A 145 14.14 16.90 4.73
C GLU A 145 13.18 15.81 5.26
N GLU A 146 12.30 15.36 4.41
CA GLU A 146 11.39 14.25 4.68
C GLU A 146 11.93 12.92 4.17
N SER A 147 11.86 11.89 4.99
CA SER A 147 12.28 10.55 4.61
C SER A 147 11.31 9.87 3.66
N VAL A 148 11.84 9.13 2.70
CA VAL A 148 11.06 8.26 1.83
C VAL A 148 11.10 6.83 2.34
N LYS A 149 9.94 6.18 2.39
CA LYS A 149 9.83 4.75 2.67
C LYS A 149 9.28 4.01 1.47
N VAL A 150 9.97 2.94 1.09
CA VAL A 150 9.56 2.10 -0.04
C VAL A 150 8.77 0.90 0.46
N VAL A 151 7.58 0.73 -0.11
CA VAL A 151 6.69 -0.40 0.15
C VAL A 151 6.75 -1.33 -1.05
N CYS A 152 7.44 -2.47 -0.91
CA CYS A 152 7.57 -3.44 -2.00
C CYS A 152 6.36 -4.36 -2.06
N TYR A 153 5.71 -4.37 -3.22
CA TYR A 153 4.61 -5.27 -3.53
C TYR A 153 5.07 -6.43 -4.41
N SER A 154 4.48 -7.59 -4.19
CA SER A 154 4.46 -8.71 -5.12
C SER A 154 3.11 -8.75 -5.83
N LYS A 155 2.97 -9.58 -6.87
CA LYS A 155 1.67 -9.85 -7.50
C LYS A 155 0.56 -10.16 -6.48
N ASN A 156 0.88 -10.98 -5.48
CA ASN A 156 -0.11 -11.45 -4.51
C ASN A 156 -0.47 -10.41 -3.46
N SER A 157 0.46 -9.51 -3.13
CA SER A 157 0.24 -8.43 -2.16
C SER A 157 -0.17 -7.11 -2.82
N PHE A 158 -0.20 -7.03 -4.15
CA PHE A 158 -0.59 -5.82 -4.86
C PHE A 158 -2.06 -5.48 -4.58
N PRO A 159 -2.38 -4.22 -4.29
CA PRO A 159 -3.72 -3.79 -3.92
C PRO A 159 -4.82 -4.23 -4.90
N GLN A 160 -5.97 -4.60 -4.37
CA GLN A 160 -7.15 -5.06 -5.12
C GLN A 160 -8.32 -4.08 -5.06
N THR A 161 -8.23 -3.08 -4.19
CA THR A 161 -9.20 -1.99 -4.06
C THR A 161 -8.48 -0.66 -4.06
N GLU A 162 -9.18 0.43 -4.37
CA GLU A 162 -8.63 1.78 -4.36
C GLU A 162 -8.16 2.17 -2.95
N GLU A 163 -8.92 1.75 -1.94
CA GLU A 163 -8.65 2.04 -0.54
C GLU A 163 -7.30 1.50 -0.07
N GLU A 164 -6.87 0.35 -0.59
CA GLU A 164 -5.57 -0.23 -0.24
C GLU A 164 -4.37 0.60 -0.75
N PHE A 165 -4.58 1.51 -1.71
CA PHE A 165 -3.56 2.45 -2.17
C PHE A 165 -3.50 3.74 -1.35
N GLN A 166 -4.50 4.00 -0.51
CA GLN A 166 -4.52 5.22 0.28
C GLN A 166 -3.30 5.27 1.22
N GLY A 167 -2.80 6.46 1.41
CA GLY A 167 -1.54 6.66 2.13
C GLY A 167 -0.28 6.62 1.26
N LEU A 168 -0.32 6.05 0.05
CA LEU A 168 0.80 6.13 -0.88
C LEU A 168 0.89 7.52 -1.55
N ASP A 169 2.11 8.03 -1.67
CA ASP A 169 2.42 9.25 -2.45
C ASP A 169 2.56 8.98 -3.94
N GLY A 170 3.00 7.76 -4.25
CA GLY A 170 3.18 7.31 -5.61
C GLY A 170 3.38 5.81 -5.70
N MET A 171 3.29 5.30 -6.91
CA MET A 171 3.55 3.90 -7.26
C MET A 171 4.56 3.85 -8.39
N ILE A 172 5.55 2.98 -8.25
CA ILE A 172 6.52 2.67 -9.30
C ILE A 172 6.27 1.24 -9.77
N ILE A 173 6.12 1.05 -11.06
CA ILE A 173 6.10 -0.28 -11.69
C ILE A 173 7.37 -0.37 -12.54
N ASP A 174 8.20 -1.35 -12.23
CA ASP A 174 9.49 -1.55 -12.89
C ASP A 174 9.75 -3.03 -13.14
N SER A 175 10.15 -3.37 -14.37
CA SER A 175 10.53 -4.75 -14.75
C SER A 175 9.53 -5.81 -14.26
N PHE A 176 8.23 -5.55 -14.46
CA PHE A 176 7.15 -6.42 -13.97
C PHE A 176 6.12 -6.70 -15.07
N ASP A 177 5.79 -7.97 -15.30
CA ASP A 177 4.73 -8.37 -16.22
C ASP A 177 3.34 -7.98 -15.68
N THR A 178 2.84 -6.83 -16.10
CA THR A 178 1.53 -6.30 -15.70
C THR A 178 0.36 -7.07 -16.31
N LYS A 179 0.57 -7.91 -17.35
CA LYS A 179 -0.47 -8.81 -17.85
C LYS A 179 -0.90 -9.80 -16.78
N SER A 180 0.03 -10.18 -15.90
CA SER A 180 -0.20 -11.10 -14.80
C SER A 180 -1.10 -10.56 -13.70
N LEU A 181 -1.32 -9.24 -13.60
CA LEU A 181 -2.24 -8.62 -12.64
C LEU A 181 -3.68 -9.01 -12.94
N SER A 182 -4.45 -9.27 -11.88
CA SER A 182 -5.89 -9.54 -11.98
C SER A 182 -6.68 -8.32 -12.43
N GLY A 183 -7.88 -8.53 -12.95
CA GLY A 183 -8.79 -7.45 -13.33
C GLY A 183 -9.13 -6.53 -12.14
N LYS A 184 -9.25 -7.09 -10.92
CA LYS A 184 -9.47 -6.31 -9.69
C LYS A 184 -8.29 -5.37 -9.40
N GLN A 185 -7.05 -5.88 -9.47
CA GLN A 185 -5.84 -5.10 -9.24
C GLN A 185 -5.69 -3.95 -10.25
N LYS A 186 -5.92 -4.23 -11.54
CA LYS A 186 -5.88 -3.20 -12.58
C LYS A 186 -6.97 -2.15 -12.40
N SER A 187 -8.19 -2.57 -12.01
CA SER A 187 -9.28 -1.63 -11.74
C SER A 187 -9.01 -0.77 -10.51
N ALA A 188 -8.46 -1.34 -9.45
CA ALA A 188 -8.07 -0.63 -8.23
C ALA A 188 -7.01 0.45 -8.52
N LEU A 189 -5.95 0.08 -9.26
CA LEU A 189 -4.92 1.02 -9.70
C LEU A 189 -5.51 2.15 -10.55
N LYS A 190 -6.41 1.82 -11.49
CA LYS A 190 -7.10 2.82 -12.32
C LYS A 190 -7.95 3.78 -11.50
N SER A 191 -8.71 3.28 -10.53
CA SER A 191 -9.53 4.10 -9.66
C SER A 191 -8.66 5.05 -8.83
N TRP A 192 -7.60 4.52 -8.21
CA TRP A 192 -6.66 5.32 -7.43
C TRP A 192 -5.99 6.43 -8.26
N LEU A 193 -5.58 6.15 -9.51
CA LEU A 193 -5.04 7.19 -10.40
C LEU A 193 -6.07 8.27 -10.75
N LYS A 194 -7.34 7.90 -10.93
CA LYS A 194 -8.42 8.88 -11.16
C LYS A 194 -8.66 9.78 -9.94
N SER A 195 -8.42 9.27 -8.75
CA SER A 195 -8.52 10.04 -7.49
C SER A 195 -7.27 10.86 -7.17
N GLY A 196 -6.31 10.93 -8.11
CA GLY A 196 -5.11 11.77 -7.97
C GLY A 196 -3.83 11.02 -7.60
N GLY A 197 -3.86 9.70 -7.57
CA GLY A 197 -2.67 8.86 -7.39
C GLY A 197 -1.63 9.12 -8.49
N LYS A 198 -0.36 8.89 -8.19
CA LYS A 198 0.77 9.11 -9.11
C LYS A 198 1.41 7.78 -9.46
N LEU A 199 1.54 7.49 -10.75
CA LEU A 199 2.18 6.28 -11.27
C LEU A 199 3.38 6.62 -12.12
N LEU A 200 4.51 6.01 -11.80
CA LEU A 200 5.69 5.97 -12.64
C LEU A 200 5.84 4.55 -13.17
N ILE A 201 5.86 4.39 -14.49
CA ILE A 201 6.24 3.12 -15.11
C ILE A 201 7.65 3.32 -15.64
N ALA A 202 8.61 2.62 -15.04
CA ALA A 202 9.99 2.72 -15.46
C ALA A 202 10.17 2.00 -16.80
N GLY A 203 10.75 2.70 -17.76
CA GLY A 203 11.03 2.22 -19.11
C GLY A 203 12.49 1.79 -19.25
N GLY A 204 12.78 0.83 -20.12
CA GLY A 204 14.10 0.33 -20.49
C GLY A 204 13.97 -0.92 -21.35
N GLY A 205 15.04 -1.38 -21.97
CA GLY A 205 15.06 -2.35 -23.07
C GLY A 205 14.42 -3.74 -22.86
N GLN A 206 13.93 -4.07 -21.66
CA GLN A 206 13.16 -5.31 -21.38
C GLN A 206 11.75 -5.05 -20.82
N GLN A 207 11.18 -3.85 -21.02
CA GLN A 207 10.07 -3.38 -20.17
C GLN A 207 8.75 -3.18 -20.88
N ILE A 208 8.63 -3.67 -22.10
CA ILE A 208 7.37 -3.77 -22.84
C ILE A 208 6.29 -4.41 -21.96
N ASP A 209 6.65 -5.41 -21.15
CA ASP A 209 5.72 -6.15 -20.28
C ASP A 209 5.10 -5.27 -19.17
N SER A 210 5.81 -4.24 -18.71
CA SER A 210 5.27 -3.33 -17.68
C SER A 210 4.11 -2.46 -18.20
N PHE A 211 4.09 -2.16 -19.49
CA PHE A 211 3.03 -1.39 -20.14
C PHE A 211 1.89 -2.24 -20.68
N GLU A 212 2.20 -3.32 -21.41
CA GLU A 212 1.25 -4.10 -22.20
C GLU A 212 0.01 -4.57 -21.42
N GLY A 213 0.17 -4.86 -20.12
CA GLY A 213 -0.94 -5.25 -19.27
C GLY A 213 -1.86 -4.09 -18.87
N LEU A 214 -1.42 -2.86 -19.04
CA LEU A 214 -2.12 -1.65 -18.59
C LEU A 214 -2.68 -0.81 -19.74
N GLU A 215 -2.24 -1.02 -20.98
CA GLU A 215 -2.64 -0.24 -22.16
C GLU A 215 -4.17 -0.10 -22.28
N LYS A 216 -4.88 -1.21 -22.30
CA LYS A 216 -6.34 -1.22 -22.40
C LYS A 216 -7.01 -0.58 -21.19
N THR A 217 -6.37 -0.69 -20.02
CA THR A 217 -6.91 -0.16 -18.76
C THR A 217 -6.85 1.34 -18.73
N PHE A 218 -5.75 1.91 -19.22
CA PHE A 218 -5.50 3.36 -19.18
C PHE A 218 -5.75 4.08 -20.50
N GLY A 219 -5.96 3.34 -21.59
CA GLY A 219 -6.07 3.92 -22.93
C GLY A 219 -4.74 4.48 -23.44
N ILE A 220 -3.62 3.95 -22.95
CA ILE A 220 -2.29 4.31 -23.42
C ILE A 220 -2.04 3.55 -24.71
N ILE A 221 -1.58 4.25 -25.74
CA ILE A 221 -1.12 3.64 -26.98
C ILE A 221 0.40 3.68 -26.93
N GLN A 222 1.03 2.54 -27.01
CA GLN A 222 2.47 2.47 -27.19
C GLN A 222 2.78 2.83 -28.65
N GLU A 223 3.44 3.94 -28.86
CA GLU A 223 4.05 4.24 -30.15
C GLU A 223 5.39 3.50 -30.28
N ASP A 224 5.87 3.32 -31.49
CA ASP A 224 7.12 2.60 -31.76
C ASP A 224 8.28 3.19 -30.94
N VAL A 225 9.14 2.29 -30.44
CA VAL A 225 10.34 2.69 -29.68
C VAL A 225 11.22 3.57 -30.56
N VAL A 226 11.33 4.82 -30.20
CA VAL A 226 12.28 5.73 -30.84
C VAL A 226 13.59 5.64 -30.09
N VAL A 227 14.63 5.18 -30.79
CA VAL A 227 16.00 5.26 -30.26
C VAL A 227 16.40 6.74 -30.31
N SER A 228 16.54 7.38 -29.17
CA SER A 228 17.13 8.71 -29.09
C SER A 228 18.53 8.63 -28.48
N GLU A 229 19.41 9.50 -28.96
CA GLU A 229 20.78 9.62 -28.46
C GLU A 229 20.79 10.65 -27.33
N LEU A 230 21.31 10.26 -26.16
CA LEU A 230 21.56 11.20 -25.07
C LEU A 230 23.01 11.63 -25.11
N TYR A 231 23.22 12.91 -25.23
CA TYR A 231 24.54 13.53 -25.16
C TYR A 231 24.78 14.00 -23.72
N LEU A 232 25.70 13.36 -23.01
CA LEU A 232 26.18 13.85 -21.71
C LEU A 232 27.48 14.62 -21.95
N ALA A 233 27.49 15.91 -21.59
CA ALA A 233 28.71 16.69 -21.51
C ALA A 233 29.26 16.59 -20.08
N ASP A 234 30.50 16.20 -19.93
CA ASP A 234 31.20 16.30 -18.66
C ASP A 234 31.69 17.75 -18.40
N ALA A 235 32.33 17.96 -17.26
CA ALA A 235 32.84 19.28 -16.86
C ALA A 235 33.85 19.88 -17.85
N ASP A 236 34.45 19.06 -18.73
CA ASP A 236 35.42 19.45 -19.75
C ASP A 236 34.77 19.60 -21.14
N ASN A 237 33.43 19.57 -21.25
CA ASN A 237 32.69 19.58 -22.50
C ASN A 237 32.95 18.41 -23.46
N THR A 238 33.45 17.30 -22.94
CA THR A 238 33.59 16.08 -23.73
C THR A 238 32.22 15.42 -23.87
N VAL A 239 31.72 15.39 -25.09
CA VAL A 239 30.38 14.78 -25.36
C VAL A 239 30.55 13.26 -25.49
N GLN A 240 29.92 12.49 -24.61
CA GLN A 240 29.76 11.06 -24.75
C GLN A 240 28.39 10.71 -25.29
N GLU A 241 28.34 10.03 -26.40
CA GLU A 241 27.10 9.43 -26.92
C GLU A 241 26.79 8.18 -26.14
N LEU A 242 25.65 8.18 -25.42
CA LEU A 242 25.11 6.98 -24.83
C LEU A 242 23.82 6.61 -25.56
N PRO A 243 23.75 5.43 -26.18
CA PRO A 243 22.51 4.97 -26.76
C PRO A 243 21.50 4.72 -25.66
N ILE A 244 20.40 5.46 -25.67
CA ILE A 244 19.25 5.19 -24.80
C ILE A 244 18.20 4.47 -25.63
N LEU A 245 17.91 3.23 -25.24
CA LEU A 245 16.69 2.54 -25.65
C LEU A 245 15.53 3.11 -24.80
N MET A 246 14.67 3.87 -25.41
CA MET A 246 13.40 4.31 -24.82
C MET A 246 12.29 3.35 -25.20
#